data_130cde2aa85c0c379abe16c44b460a99
#
_entry.id   130cde2aa85c0c379abe16c44b460a99
#
_cell.length_a   1.000
_cell.length_b   1.000
_cell.length_c   1.000
_cell.angle_alpha   90.00
_cell.angle_beta   90.00
_cell.angle_gamma   90.00
#
_symmetry.space_group_name_H-M   'P 1'
#
loop_
_entity.id
_entity.type
_entity.pdbx_description
1 polymer ?
#
loop_
_entity_poly.entity_id
_entity_poly.type
_entity_poly.pdbx_seq_one_letter_code
_entity_poly.pdbx_strand_id
1 'polypeptide(L)'
;GDHRDLHSFPTRRSSDLEKEDLVEVVDFLKSPQKYTKVGARIPKGVLLVGPPGTGKTLLAKAVAGEAGVPFFSISGSDFVEMFVGVGASRVRDLFEEGKRHAPCIIFIDEIDAVARQRGTGMGGGHDEREQTLNQLLVEMDGFGVNEGIIVMAATNRVDILDPAILRPGRFDRKVAVGRPDVKGREEILRVHAKDKPLGEDVDLAQIARTTAGFTGADLENLLNEAAIEAARKGRGFILQSDIKGAFIKVGIGAEKKSKVISEKEKKITAYHESGHAILFHVLPDMDPVYTISIIPTGMGAAGYTMPLPDNDEMFNTKGKMLQDIMTLLGGRIAEEIIFGDITTGASNDIKRATATARSMVMKYGMSDKLGLICYGDDDDEVFIGRDLAHTRSYSEDVAKSIDEEIRRIISECHDQAKKIILEHEDVLHKCASLLLEKEKVHRDEFEALFTTENPETENNSI
;
A
#
# COMPACT_ATOMS: atom_id res chain seq x y z
N GLY A 1 -31.64 -18.57 -5.11
CA GLY A 1 -31.67 -18.74 -6.54
C GLY A 1 -31.12 -17.50 -7.18
N ASP A 2 -30.08 -17.40 -7.80
CA ASP A 2 -29.82 -16.91 -9.14
C ASP A 2 -28.37 -17.25 -9.50
N HIS A 3 -28.21 -18.38 -10.22
CA HIS A 3 -26.90 -18.95 -10.57
C HIS A 3 -26.43 -18.51 -11.97
N ARG A 4 -26.70 -17.28 -12.43
CA ARG A 4 -26.48 -16.92 -13.83
C ARG A 4 -25.38 -15.93 -14.18
N ASP A 5 -24.57 -15.43 -13.22
CA ASP A 5 -23.52 -14.46 -13.54
C ASP A 5 -22.11 -14.80 -12.99
N LEU A 6 -21.80 -16.11 -12.85
CA LEU A 6 -20.48 -16.59 -12.40
C LEU A 6 -19.43 -16.72 -13.53
N HIS A 7 -19.71 -16.28 -14.74
CA HIS A 7 -18.81 -16.41 -15.88
C HIS A 7 -17.82 -15.22 -16.06
N SER A 8 -17.76 -14.29 -15.13
CA SER A 8 -16.70 -13.30 -15.10
C SER A 8 -15.85 -13.48 -13.86
N PHE A 9 -14.95 -14.43 -13.93
CA PHE A 9 -13.94 -14.67 -12.92
C PHE A 9 -13.15 -13.37 -12.66
N PRO A 10 -12.94 -12.96 -11.42
CA PRO A 10 -12.01 -11.87 -11.09
C PRO A 10 -10.53 -12.24 -11.33
N THR A 11 -10.26 -13.28 -12.11
CA THR A 11 -8.93 -13.74 -12.50
C THR A 11 -8.14 -12.77 -13.35
N ARG A 12 -8.75 -11.68 -13.80
CA ARG A 12 -8.05 -10.59 -14.49
C ARG A 12 -7.42 -9.57 -13.52
N ARG A 13 -7.46 -9.83 -12.21
CA ARG A 13 -6.99 -8.89 -11.16
C ARG A 13 -5.57 -9.14 -10.66
N SER A 14 -4.98 -10.30 -10.96
CA SER A 14 -3.62 -10.65 -10.57
C SER A 14 -2.73 -10.83 -11.81
N SER A 15 -1.41 -10.82 -11.63
CA SER A 15 -0.46 -11.07 -12.71
C SER A 15 -0.70 -12.45 -13.35
N ASP A 16 -0.27 -12.64 -14.60
CA ASP A 16 -0.55 -13.88 -15.34
C ASP A 16 0.04 -15.12 -14.64
N LEU A 17 1.15 -14.98 -13.91
CA LEU A 17 1.78 -16.05 -13.13
C LEU A 17 0.94 -16.50 -11.93
N GLU A 18 0.34 -15.55 -11.20
CA GLU A 18 -0.54 -15.86 -10.05
C GLU A 18 -1.80 -16.61 -10.49
N LYS A 19 -2.26 -16.34 -11.72
CA LYS A 19 -3.41 -17.05 -12.32
C LYS A 19 -3.07 -18.50 -12.65
N GLU A 20 -1.91 -18.76 -13.24
CA GLU A 20 -1.49 -20.11 -13.61
C GLU A 20 -1.47 -21.04 -12.40
N ASP A 21 -0.89 -20.59 -11.29
CA ASP A 21 -0.83 -21.36 -10.03
C ASP A 21 -2.21 -21.74 -9.49
N LEU A 22 -3.17 -20.79 -9.57
CA LEU A 22 -4.54 -21.02 -9.08
C LEU A 22 -5.42 -21.78 -10.07
N VAL A 23 -5.18 -21.65 -11.38
CA VAL A 23 -5.84 -22.46 -12.41
C VAL A 23 -5.52 -23.93 -12.23
N GLU A 24 -4.26 -24.28 -11.89
CA GLU A 24 -3.91 -25.67 -11.57
C GLU A 24 -4.69 -26.21 -10.37
N VAL A 25 -4.90 -25.39 -9.33
CA VAL A 25 -5.71 -25.75 -8.16
C VAL A 25 -7.17 -26.02 -8.55
N VAL A 26 -7.74 -25.15 -9.39
CA VAL A 26 -9.11 -25.33 -9.94
C VAL A 26 -9.21 -26.59 -10.79
N ASP A 27 -8.27 -26.80 -11.73
CA ASP A 27 -8.27 -27.97 -12.63
C ASP A 27 -8.14 -29.28 -11.84
N PHE A 28 -7.33 -29.24 -10.79
CA PHE A 28 -7.22 -30.38 -9.88
C PHE A 28 -8.53 -30.69 -9.14
N LEU A 29 -9.16 -29.69 -8.52
CA LEU A 29 -10.43 -29.91 -7.79
C LEU A 29 -11.54 -30.39 -8.73
N LYS A 30 -11.54 -29.95 -9.99
CA LYS A 30 -12.47 -30.42 -11.04
C LYS A 30 -12.17 -31.84 -11.51
N SER A 31 -10.89 -32.22 -11.61
CA SER A 31 -10.46 -33.46 -12.26
C SER A 31 -9.27 -34.10 -11.56
N PRO A 32 -9.38 -34.54 -10.29
CA PRO A 32 -8.27 -35.07 -9.50
C PRO A 32 -7.64 -36.34 -10.13
N GLN A 33 -8.45 -37.16 -10.83
CA GLN A 33 -7.98 -38.40 -11.47
C GLN A 33 -6.94 -38.15 -12.57
N LYS A 34 -6.94 -37.02 -13.25
CA LYS A 34 -5.96 -36.66 -14.28
C LYS A 34 -4.54 -36.60 -13.70
N TYR A 35 -4.41 -36.08 -12.50
CA TYR A 35 -3.14 -35.91 -11.80
C TYR A 35 -2.68 -37.16 -11.10
N THR A 36 -3.58 -37.89 -10.46
CA THR A 36 -3.26 -39.14 -9.75
C THR A 36 -2.79 -40.24 -10.69
N LYS A 37 -3.31 -40.32 -11.93
CA LYS A 37 -2.89 -41.29 -12.95
C LYS A 37 -1.43 -41.17 -13.37
N VAL A 38 -0.87 -39.97 -13.33
CA VAL A 38 0.54 -39.72 -13.67
C VAL A 38 1.45 -39.66 -12.43
N GLY A 39 0.90 -39.96 -11.23
CA GLY A 39 1.65 -39.96 -9.97
C GLY A 39 1.96 -38.54 -9.44
N ALA A 40 1.30 -37.49 -9.95
CA ALA A 40 1.47 -36.14 -9.47
C ALA A 40 0.92 -35.99 -8.04
N ARG A 41 1.67 -35.27 -7.22
CA ARG A 41 1.23 -34.87 -5.88
C ARG A 41 0.67 -33.47 -5.94
N ILE A 42 -0.52 -33.30 -5.37
CA ILE A 42 -1.21 -32.02 -5.35
C ILE A 42 -0.79 -31.26 -4.09
N PRO A 43 -0.63 -29.92 -4.17
CA PRO A 43 -0.37 -29.11 -2.99
C PRO A 43 -1.53 -29.28 -2.00
N LYS A 44 -1.22 -29.62 -0.75
CA LYS A 44 -2.21 -29.69 0.31
C LYS A 44 -2.63 -28.29 0.77
N GLY A 45 -1.70 -27.34 0.69
CA GLY A 45 -1.94 -25.98 1.13
C GLY A 45 -1.40 -24.93 0.17
N VAL A 46 -2.16 -23.84 0.03
CA VAL A 46 -1.82 -22.66 -0.76
C VAL A 46 -1.87 -21.43 0.16
N LEU A 47 -0.75 -20.74 0.27
CA LEU A 47 -0.65 -19.51 1.05
C LEU A 47 -0.73 -18.28 0.15
N LEU A 48 -1.78 -17.48 0.32
CA LEU A 48 -1.95 -16.19 -0.35
C LEU A 48 -1.26 -15.09 0.47
N VAL A 49 -0.26 -14.45 -0.11
CA VAL A 49 0.56 -13.43 0.56
C VAL A 49 0.42 -12.10 -0.16
N GLY A 50 0.24 -11.01 0.57
CA GLY A 50 0.23 -9.68 -0.04
C GLY A 50 -0.38 -8.60 0.85
N PRO A 51 -0.30 -7.33 0.45
CA PRO A 51 -0.85 -6.21 1.21
C PRO A 51 -2.34 -6.37 1.53
N PRO A 52 -2.85 -5.71 2.57
CA PRO A 52 -4.28 -5.68 2.86
C PRO A 52 -5.05 -5.05 1.68
N GLY A 53 -6.31 -5.45 1.49
CA GLY A 53 -7.18 -4.90 0.44
C GLY A 53 -6.91 -5.40 -0.99
N THR A 54 -5.94 -6.30 -1.22
CA THR A 54 -5.64 -6.84 -2.57
C THR A 54 -6.61 -7.93 -3.03
N GLY A 55 -7.54 -8.36 -2.19
CA GLY A 55 -8.60 -9.30 -2.56
C GLY A 55 -8.27 -10.78 -2.36
N LYS A 56 -7.32 -11.13 -1.48
CA LYS A 56 -6.92 -12.51 -1.17
C LYS A 56 -8.11 -13.41 -0.83
N THR A 57 -9.00 -12.96 0.06
CA THR A 57 -10.21 -13.68 0.46
C THR A 57 -11.19 -13.86 -0.71
N LEU A 58 -11.34 -12.83 -1.57
CA LEU A 58 -12.17 -12.91 -2.77
C LEU A 58 -11.60 -13.91 -3.79
N LEU A 59 -10.28 -13.95 -3.91
CA LEU A 59 -9.58 -14.86 -4.80
C LEU A 59 -9.78 -16.32 -4.37
N ALA A 60 -9.68 -16.62 -3.07
CA ALA A 60 -9.95 -17.95 -2.54
C ALA A 60 -11.41 -18.39 -2.77
N LYS A 61 -12.38 -17.50 -2.55
CA LYS A 61 -13.79 -17.75 -2.87
C LYS A 61 -14.02 -18.00 -4.35
N ALA A 62 -13.32 -17.26 -5.20
CA ALA A 62 -13.41 -17.40 -6.65
C ALA A 62 -12.88 -18.75 -7.13
N VAL A 63 -11.75 -19.23 -6.56
CA VAL A 63 -11.20 -20.58 -6.83
C VAL A 63 -12.23 -21.66 -6.48
N ALA A 64 -12.87 -21.58 -5.32
CA ALA A 64 -13.91 -22.53 -4.92
C ALA A 64 -15.12 -22.50 -5.84
N GLY A 65 -15.60 -21.30 -6.20
CA GLY A 65 -16.74 -21.12 -7.11
C GLY A 65 -16.46 -21.67 -8.50
N GLU A 66 -15.26 -21.44 -9.04
CA GLU A 66 -14.84 -21.98 -10.33
C GLU A 66 -14.66 -23.50 -10.30
N ALA A 67 -14.11 -24.02 -9.22
CA ALA A 67 -13.99 -25.47 -9.02
C ALA A 67 -15.34 -26.15 -8.77
N GLY A 68 -16.38 -25.39 -8.37
CA GLY A 68 -17.68 -25.94 -8.02
C GLY A 68 -17.69 -26.75 -6.73
N VAL A 69 -16.80 -26.42 -5.78
CA VAL A 69 -16.64 -27.15 -4.52
C VAL A 69 -17.06 -26.31 -3.31
N PRO A 70 -17.45 -26.94 -2.19
CA PRO A 70 -17.74 -26.27 -0.92
C PRO A 70 -16.56 -25.43 -0.43
N PHE A 71 -16.88 -24.28 0.20
CA PHE A 71 -15.92 -23.33 0.76
C PHE A 71 -16.20 -23.09 2.24
N PHE A 72 -15.30 -23.54 3.09
CA PHE A 72 -15.34 -23.33 4.53
C PHE A 72 -14.35 -22.26 4.92
N SER A 73 -14.82 -21.19 5.56
CA SER A 73 -13.99 -20.02 5.87
C SER A 73 -14.03 -19.70 7.36
N ILE A 74 -12.84 -19.45 7.93
CA ILE A 74 -12.65 -19.00 9.31
C ILE A 74 -11.57 -17.92 9.34
N SER A 75 -11.62 -17.02 10.33
CA SER A 75 -10.51 -16.11 10.62
C SER A 75 -9.51 -16.77 11.58
N GLY A 76 -8.22 -16.55 11.38
CA GLY A 76 -7.19 -16.97 12.34
C GLY A 76 -7.42 -16.41 13.74
N SER A 77 -8.01 -15.20 13.84
CA SER A 77 -8.40 -14.60 15.10
C SER A 77 -9.47 -15.40 15.87
N ASP A 78 -10.35 -16.12 15.15
CA ASP A 78 -11.41 -16.94 15.77
C ASP A 78 -10.88 -18.18 16.52
N PHE A 79 -9.62 -18.52 16.26
CA PHE A 79 -8.94 -19.59 16.97
C PHE A 79 -8.25 -19.10 18.27
N VAL A 80 -8.08 -17.78 18.43
CA VAL A 80 -7.41 -17.18 19.59
C VAL A 80 -8.46 -16.79 20.61
N GLU A 81 -8.73 -17.70 21.55
CA GLU A 81 -9.67 -17.48 22.65
C GLU A 81 -8.95 -17.37 23.99
N MET A 82 -9.61 -16.88 25.02
CA MET A 82 -9.02 -16.79 26.37
C MET A 82 -8.93 -18.13 27.10
N PHE A 83 -9.59 -19.18 26.59
CA PHE A 83 -9.64 -20.50 27.23
C PHE A 83 -8.77 -21.51 26.50
N VAL A 84 -7.84 -22.13 27.21
CA VAL A 84 -6.91 -23.12 26.66
C VAL A 84 -7.65 -24.31 26.04
N GLY A 85 -7.29 -24.67 24.82
CA GLY A 85 -7.80 -25.83 24.08
C GLY A 85 -9.03 -25.59 23.23
N VAL A 86 -9.69 -24.43 23.30
CA VAL A 86 -10.85 -24.09 22.45
C VAL A 86 -10.43 -23.91 21.00
N GLY A 87 -9.34 -23.21 20.73
CA GLY A 87 -8.80 -23.00 19.39
C GLY A 87 -8.45 -24.35 18.72
N ALA A 88 -7.77 -25.24 19.42
CA ALA A 88 -7.42 -26.57 18.91
C ALA A 88 -8.67 -27.42 18.61
N SER A 89 -9.75 -27.30 19.39
CA SER A 89 -11.01 -27.98 19.10
C SER A 89 -11.66 -27.46 17.82
N ARG A 90 -11.72 -26.13 17.67
CA ARG A 90 -12.27 -25.50 16.44
C ARG A 90 -11.51 -25.91 15.18
N VAL A 91 -10.17 -26.04 15.28
CA VAL A 91 -9.37 -26.57 14.17
C VAL A 91 -9.82 -27.97 13.80
N ARG A 92 -9.95 -28.88 14.76
CA ARG A 92 -10.43 -30.24 14.51
C ARG A 92 -11.80 -30.28 13.87
N ASP A 93 -12.75 -29.53 14.42
CA ASP A 93 -14.12 -29.48 13.92
C ASP A 93 -14.18 -28.98 12.47
N LEU A 94 -13.38 -27.96 12.13
CA LEU A 94 -13.27 -27.42 10.77
C LEU A 94 -12.73 -28.48 9.78
N PHE A 95 -11.68 -29.20 10.16
CA PHE A 95 -11.09 -30.22 9.31
C PHE A 95 -11.98 -31.47 9.19
N GLU A 96 -12.69 -31.86 10.24
CA GLU A 96 -13.70 -32.94 10.17
C GLU A 96 -14.84 -32.56 9.24
N GLU A 97 -15.31 -31.33 9.28
CA GLU A 97 -16.35 -30.84 8.37
C GLU A 97 -15.84 -30.83 6.92
N GLY A 98 -14.61 -30.40 6.69
CA GLY A 98 -13.96 -30.48 5.38
C GLY A 98 -13.87 -31.93 4.87
N LYS A 99 -13.46 -32.89 5.71
CA LYS A 99 -13.40 -34.29 5.36
C LYS A 99 -14.74 -34.90 4.96
N ARG A 100 -15.83 -34.46 5.61
CA ARG A 100 -17.21 -34.92 5.29
C ARG A 100 -17.71 -34.39 3.94
N HIS A 101 -17.18 -33.25 3.49
CA HIS A 101 -17.64 -32.55 2.29
C HIS A 101 -16.59 -32.50 1.17
N ALA A 102 -15.61 -33.41 1.19
CA ALA A 102 -14.61 -33.46 0.13
C ALA A 102 -15.24 -33.90 -1.23
N PRO A 103 -14.82 -33.25 -2.38
CA PRO A 103 -13.76 -32.24 -2.46
C PRO A 103 -14.21 -30.86 -1.98
N CYS A 104 -13.34 -30.15 -1.25
CA CYS A 104 -13.64 -28.81 -0.70
C CYS A 104 -12.40 -27.95 -0.54
N ILE A 105 -12.61 -26.65 -0.30
CA ILE A 105 -11.59 -25.72 0.13
C ILE A 105 -11.86 -25.29 1.58
N ILE A 106 -10.83 -25.41 2.43
CA ILE A 106 -10.79 -24.81 3.76
C ILE A 106 -9.97 -23.54 3.68
N PHE A 107 -10.55 -22.39 4.03
CA PHE A 107 -9.87 -21.10 3.97
C PHE A 107 -9.68 -20.50 5.36
N ILE A 108 -8.43 -20.14 5.68
CA ILE A 108 -8.05 -19.50 6.93
C ILE A 108 -7.55 -18.09 6.61
N ASP A 109 -8.35 -17.08 6.93
CA ASP A 109 -7.92 -15.68 6.78
C ASP A 109 -7.06 -15.25 7.98
N GLU A 110 -6.16 -14.30 7.79
CA GLU A 110 -5.27 -13.78 8.84
C GLU A 110 -4.56 -14.89 9.62
N ILE A 111 -3.97 -15.85 8.92
CA ILE A 111 -3.34 -17.02 9.55
C ILE A 111 -2.20 -16.64 10.50
N ASP A 112 -1.60 -15.47 10.32
CA ASP A 112 -0.57 -14.90 11.19
C ASP A 112 -1.06 -14.63 12.62
N ALA A 113 -2.37 -14.57 12.86
CA ALA A 113 -2.92 -14.52 14.22
C ALA A 113 -2.59 -15.77 15.04
N VAL A 114 -2.49 -16.94 14.39
CA VAL A 114 -2.24 -18.25 15.02
C VAL A 114 -0.81 -18.74 14.75
N ALA A 115 -0.32 -18.54 13.55
CA ALA A 115 0.91 -19.15 13.04
C ALA A 115 2.15 -18.24 13.16
N ARG A 116 2.17 -17.34 14.12
CA ARG A 116 3.31 -16.44 14.36
C ARG A 116 4.49 -17.20 14.99
N GLN A 117 5.71 -16.83 14.61
CA GLN A 117 6.95 -17.34 15.20
C GLN A 117 6.97 -17.22 16.73
N ARG A 118 7.59 -18.18 17.39
CA ARG A 118 7.75 -18.25 18.84
C ARG A 118 8.58 -17.07 19.34
N GLY A 119 7.98 -16.19 20.11
CA GLY A 119 8.71 -15.13 20.82
C GLY A 119 9.16 -15.61 22.21
N THR A 120 10.29 -15.12 22.69
CA THR A 120 10.83 -15.40 24.03
C THR A 120 10.07 -14.70 25.18
N GLY A 121 8.81 -14.27 24.96
CA GLY A 121 8.01 -13.54 25.95
C GLY A 121 7.33 -14.46 26.96
N MET A 122 7.50 -14.17 28.26
CA MET A 122 6.80 -14.83 29.36
C MET A 122 5.36 -14.28 29.48
N GLY A 123 4.34 -15.03 29.00
CA GLY A 123 2.93 -14.68 29.21
C GLY A 123 1.98 -15.78 28.74
N GLY A 124 0.97 -16.12 29.54
CA GLY A 124 0.06 -17.26 29.38
C GLY A 124 -0.84 -17.29 28.13
N GLY A 125 -0.79 -16.28 27.26
CA GLY A 125 -1.48 -16.30 25.95
C GLY A 125 -0.65 -16.95 24.82
N HIS A 126 0.59 -17.36 25.10
CA HIS A 126 1.44 -18.03 24.12
C HIS A 126 1.13 -19.51 23.99
N ASP A 127 0.78 -20.18 25.11
CA ASP A 127 0.55 -21.63 25.15
C ASP A 127 -0.66 -22.04 24.30
N GLU A 128 -1.71 -21.21 24.25
CA GLU A 128 -2.91 -21.52 23.49
C GLU A 128 -2.69 -21.40 21.98
N ARG A 129 -2.02 -20.34 21.55
CA ARG A 129 -1.69 -20.14 20.12
C ARG A 129 -0.78 -21.26 19.63
N GLU A 130 0.22 -21.64 20.43
CA GLU A 130 1.12 -22.74 20.09
C GLU A 130 0.38 -24.07 20.01
N GLN A 131 -0.53 -24.34 20.92
CA GLN A 131 -1.37 -25.52 20.92
C GLN A 131 -2.28 -25.58 19.69
N THR A 132 -2.86 -24.43 19.33
CA THR A 132 -3.72 -24.29 18.14
C THR A 132 -2.92 -24.47 16.84
N LEU A 133 -1.75 -23.84 16.75
CA LEU A 133 -0.84 -24.03 15.62
C LEU A 133 -0.43 -25.51 15.49
N ASN A 134 -0.02 -26.14 16.57
CA ASN A 134 0.36 -27.54 16.55
C ASN A 134 -0.79 -28.43 16.10
N GLN A 135 -2.03 -28.16 16.54
CA GLN A 135 -3.21 -28.87 16.08
C GLN A 135 -3.44 -28.66 14.56
N LEU A 136 -3.31 -27.44 14.07
CA LEU A 136 -3.41 -27.12 12.63
C LEU A 136 -2.40 -27.95 11.82
N LEU A 137 -1.16 -28.00 12.28
CA LEU A 137 -0.10 -28.77 11.64
C LEU A 137 -0.42 -30.29 11.65
N VAL A 138 -0.93 -30.82 12.76
CA VAL A 138 -1.35 -32.22 12.89
C VAL A 138 -2.48 -32.53 11.90
N GLU A 139 -3.51 -31.67 11.80
CA GLU A 139 -4.60 -31.90 10.86
C GLU A 139 -4.12 -31.84 9.40
N MET A 140 -3.24 -30.87 9.05
CA MET A 140 -2.65 -30.78 7.71
C MET A 140 -1.78 -31.99 7.36
N ASP A 141 -1.03 -32.51 8.31
CA ASP A 141 -0.23 -33.71 8.11
C ASP A 141 -1.12 -35.00 8.05
N GLY A 142 -2.26 -34.97 8.73
CA GLY A 142 -3.16 -36.13 8.94
C GLY A 142 -4.06 -36.48 7.77
N PHE A 143 -4.29 -35.59 6.78
CA PHE A 143 -5.03 -36.00 5.59
C PHE A 143 -4.09 -36.42 4.46
N GLY A 144 -4.52 -37.45 3.73
CA GLY A 144 -3.74 -38.09 2.65
C GLY A 144 -3.57 -37.15 1.45
N VAL A 145 -2.52 -37.42 0.68
CA VAL A 145 -2.34 -36.78 -0.63
C VAL A 145 -3.49 -37.29 -1.52
N ASN A 146 -4.32 -36.35 -2.03
CA ASN A 146 -5.43 -36.63 -2.94
C ASN A 146 -6.81 -36.94 -2.28
N GLU A 147 -7.01 -36.59 -1.02
CA GLU A 147 -8.36 -36.65 -0.39
C GLU A 147 -9.32 -35.56 -0.92
N GLY A 148 -8.86 -34.69 -1.83
CA GLY A 148 -9.70 -33.67 -2.43
C GLY A 148 -9.89 -32.43 -1.54
N ILE A 149 -9.13 -32.31 -0.46
CA ILE A 149 -9.15 -31.14 0.44
C ILE A 149 -7.94 -30.26 0.13
N ILE A 150 -8.18 -28.96 -0.14
CA ILE A 150 -7.12 -27.97 -0.25
C ILE A 150 -7.32 -26.93 0.84
N VAL A 151 -6.27 -26.72 1.64
CA VAL A 151 -6.25 -25.66 2.64
C VAL A 151 -5.66 -24.40 2.01
N MET A 152 -6.44 -23.34 1.92
CA MET A 152 -5.94 -22.05 1.51
C MET A 152 -5.83 -21.14 2.74
N ALA A 153 -4.76 -20.36 2.85
CA ALA A 153 -4.64 -19.38 3.91
C ALA A 153 -4.22 -18.03 3.33
N ALA A 154 -4.57 -16.96 4.03
CA ALA A 154 -4.15 -15.61 3.65
C ALA A 154 -3.41 -14.93 4.81
N THR A 155 -2.37 -14.18 4.45
CA THR A 155 -1.64 -13.32 5.38
C THR A 155 -1.16 -12.05 4.71
N ASN A 156 -1.06 -10.98 5.48
CA ASN A 156 -0.41 -9.75 5.06
C ASN A 156 1.09 -9.75 5.42
N ARG A 157 1.53 -10.71 6.25
CA ARG A 157 2.86 -10.74 6.86
C ARG A 157 3.43 -12.16 6.85
N VAL A 158 4.10 -12.50 5.77
CA VAL A 158 4.77 -13.80 5.65
C VAL A 158 6.02 -13.91 6.53
N ASP A 159 6.64 -12.78 6.83
CA ASP A 159 7.87 -12.62 7.61
C ASP A 159 7.74 -13.12 9.06
N ILE A 160 6.54 -13.00 9.64
CA ILE A 160 6.29 -13.41 11.04
C ILE A 160 5.78 -14.84 11.19
N LEU A 161 5.53 -15.55 10.09
CA LEU A 161 5.02 -16.92 10.16
C LEU A 161 6.07 -17.91 10.66
N ASP A 162 5.62 -18.88 11.46
CA ASP A 162 6.47 -19.99 11.91
C ASP A 162 6.92 -20.82 10.68
N PRO A 163 8.23 -21.04 10.49
CA PRO A 163 8.75 -21.83 9.38
C PRO A 163 8.15 -23.23 9.26
N ALA A 164 7.64 -23.79 10.35
CA ALA A 164 7.01 -25.12 10.35
C ALA A 164 5.78 -25.19 9.46
N ILE A 165 5.04 -24.07 9.30
CA ILE A 165 3.83 -24.04 8.46
C ILE A 165 4.18 -24.06 6.97
N LEU A 166 5.38 -23.59 6.61
CA LEU A 166 5.87 -23.46 5.24
C LEU A 166 6.62 -24.72 4.75
N ARG A 167 6.65 -25.79 5.57
CA ARG A 167 7.31 -27.04 5.17
C ARG A 167 6.52 -27.78 4.09
N PRO A 168 7.21 -28.53 3.19
CA PRO A 168 6.55 -29.36 2.20
C PRO A 168 5.53 -30.31 2.82
N GLY A 169 4.36 -30.42 2.18
CA GLY A 169 3.22 -31.19 2.69
C GLY A 169 2.24 -30.38 3.54
N ARG A 170 2.50 -29.07 3.75
CA ARG A 170 1.63 -28.10 4.44
C ARG A 170 1.28 -26.98 3.48
N PHE A 171 1.77 -25.76 3.71
CA PHE A 171 1.63 -24.66 2.72
C PHE A 171 2.84 -24.66 1.79
N ASP A 172 2.85 -25.60 0.89
CA ASP A 172 3.94 -25.83 -0.07
C ASP A 172 3.87 -24.92 -1.28
N ARG A 173 2.72 -24.28 -1.53
CA ARG A 173 2.60 -23.29 -2.60
C ARG A 173 2.32 -21.89 -2.01
N LYS A 174 3.10 -20.91 -2.44
CA LYS A 174 2.93 -19.50 -2.06
C LYS A 174 2.55 -18.71 -3.31
N VAL A 175 1.43 -17.99 -3.23
CA VAL A 175 0.93 -17.13 -4.30
C VAL A 175 0.97 -15.69 -3.79
N ALA A 176 1.79 -14.86 -4.42
CA ALA A 176 1.88 -13.45 -4.08
C ALA A 176 0.71 -12.70 -4.73
N VAL A 177 -0.12 -12.04 -3.94
CA VAL A 177 -1.25 -11.23 -4.42
C VAL A 177 -0.87 -9.76 -4.27
N GLY A 178 -0.24 -9.22 -5.31
CA GLY A 178 0.26 -7.85 -5.35
C GLY A 178 -0.83 -6.79 -5.49
N ARG A 179 -0.38 -5.53 -5.56
CA ARG A 179 -1.27 -4.43 -5.97
C ARG A 179 -1.55 -4.56 -7.46
N PRO A 180 -2.78 -4.22 -7.92
CA PRO A 180 -3.14 -4.33 -9.32
C PRO A 180 -2.38 -3.31 -10.18
N ASP A 181 -1.96 -3.72 -11.37
CA ASP A 181 -1.45 -2.84 -12.42
C ASP A 181 -2.58 -1.96 -13.01
N VAL A 182 -2.26 -1.07 -13.95
CA VAL A 182 -3.24 -0.16 -14.57
C VAL A 182 -4.42 -0.91 -15.16
N LYS A 183 -4.18 -2.03 -15.85
CA LYS A 183 -5.25 -2.85 -16.45
C LYS A 183 -6.11 -3.52 -15.38
N GLY A 184 -5.48 -4.09 -14.37
CA GLY A 184 -6.17 -4.68 -13.23
C GLY A 184 -7.01 -3.66 -12.47
N ARG A 185 -6.53 -2.42 -12.28
CA ARG A 185 -7.30 -1.34 -11.67
C ARG A 185 -8.52 -0.96 -12.50
N GLU A 186 -8.37 -0.84 -13.82
CA GLU A 186 -9.49 -0.55 -14.70
C GLU A 186 -10.57 -1.64 -14.64
N GLU A 187 -10.18 -2.91 -14.65
CA GLU A 187 -11.11 -4.03 -14.53
C GLU A 187 -11.82 -4.05 -13.18
N ILE A 188 -11.10 -3.79 -12.08
CA ILE A 188 -11.66 -3.66 -10.74
C ILE A 188 -12.68 -2.53 -10.69
N LEU A 189 -12.34 -1.36 -11.24
CA LEU A 189 -13.25 -0.22 -11.33
C LEU A 189 -14.51 -0.58 -12.11
N ARG A 190 -14.39 -1.26 -13.26
CA ARG A 190 -15.53 -1.72 -14.08
C ARG A 190 -16.45 -2.67 -13.30
N VAL A 191 -15.88 -3.55 -12.47
CA VAL A 191 -16.68 -4.46 -11.64
C VAL A 191 -17.45 -3.71 -10.57
N HIS A 192 -16.82 -2.78 -9.84
CA HIS A 192 -17.47 -2.00 -8.79
C HIS A 192 -18.39 -0.88 -9.34
N ALA A 193 -18.28 -0.58 -10.63
CA ALA A 193 -19.16 0.37 -11.33
C ALA A 193 -20.47 -0.26 -11.83
N LYS A 194 -20.59 -1.59 -11.90
CA LYS A 194 -21.76 -2.28 -12.47
C LYS A 194 -23.09 -1.84 -11.86
N ASP A 195 -23.11 -1.64 -10.54
CA ASP A 195 -24.33 -1.28 -9.78
C ASP A 195 -24.39 0.22 -9.46
N LYS A 196 -23.54 1.03 -10.10
CA LYS A 196 -23.47 2.48 -9.86
C LYS A 196 -23.79 3.23 -11.14
N PRO A 197 -24.75 4.18 -11.15
CA PRO A 197 -25.03 5.01 -12.29
C PRO A 197 -23.89 6.01 -12.52
N LEU A 198 -23.10 5.81 -13.57
CA LEU A 198 -22.03 6.71 -13.99
C LEU A 198 -22.54 7.70 -15.03
N GLY A 199 -22.05 8.93 -14.97
CA GLY A 199 -22.26 9.94 -16.01
C GLY A 199 -21.46 9.64 -17.27
N GLU A 200 -21.83 10.26 -18.38
CA GLU A 200 -21.17 10.08 -19.68
C GLU A 200 -19.72 10.64 -19.70
N ASP A 201 -19.40 11.53 -18.74
CA ASP A 201 -18.09 12.14 -18.58
C ASP A 201 -17.08 11.26 -17.84
N VAL A 202 -17.51 10.09 -17.32
CA VAL A 202 -16.65 9.22 -16.49
C VAL A 202 -15.79 8.32 -17.34
N ASP A 203 -14.46 8.52 -17.29
CA ASP A 203 -13.46 7.68 -17.91
C ASP A 203 -12.74 6.79 -16.87
N LEU A 204 -13.16 5.52 -16.79
CA LEU A 204 -12.57 4.54 -15.88
C LEU A 204 -11.10 4.21 -16.22
N ALA A 205 -10.70 4.30 -17.49
CA ALA A 205 -9.31 4.08 -17.89
C ALA A 205 -8.41 5.21 -17.41
N GLN A 206 -8.89 6.46 -17.46
CA GLN A 206 -8.18 7.60 -16.88
C GLN A 206 -8.06 7.45 -15.37
N ILE A 207 -9.15 7.06 -14.68
CA ILE A 207 -9.14 6.85 -13.22
C ILE A 207 -8.14 5.75 -12.84
N ALA A 208 -8.08 4.65 -13.61
CA ALA A 208 -7.13 3.57 -13.37
C ALA A 208 -5.67 4.04 -13.46
N ARG A 209 -5.34 4.95 -14.39
CA ARG A 209 -4.00 5.54 -14.48
C ARG A 209 -3.69 6.42 -13.28
N THR A 210 -4.63 7.25 -12.87
CA THR A 210 -4.46 8.21 -11.76
C THR A 210 -4.48 7.57 -10.37
N THR A 211 -4.84 6.28 -10.25
CA THR A 211 -4.92 5.56 -8.98
C THR A 211 -3.77 4.58 -8.79
N ALA A 212 -2.55 4.95 -9.24
CA ALA A 212 -1.35 4.15 -9.02
C ALA A 212 -1.18 3.80 -7.52
N GLY A 213 -0.84 2.54 -7.25
CA GLY A 213 -0.68 2.05 -5.89
C GLY A 213 -1.96 1.74 -5.11
N PHE A 214 -3.16 2.03 -5.65
CA PHE A 214 -4.43 1.66 -5.01
C PHE A 214 -4.67 0.15 -5.05
N THR A 215 -5.20 -0.37 -3.96
CA THR A 215 -5.67 -1.75 -3.86
C THR A 215 -7.11 -1.87 -4.39
N GLY A 216 -7.60 -3.11 -4.51
CA GLY A 216 -9.01 -3.33 -4.88
C GLY A 216 -10.00 -2.71 -3.90
N ALA A 217 -9.70 -2.73 -2.61
CA ALA A 217 -10.51 -2.10 -1.58
C ALA A 217 -10.49 -0.56 -1.67
N ASP A 218 -9.34 0.04 -1.99
CA ASP A 218 -9.25 1.48 -2.19
C ASP A 218 -10.08 1.95 -3.38
N LEU A 219 -10.07 1.18 -4.49
CA LEU A 219 -10.85 1.47 -5.69
C LEU A 219 -12.36 1.31 -5.46
N GLU A 220 -12.77 0.30 -4.70
CA GLU A 220 -14.16 0.16 -4.27
C GLU A 220 -14.60 1.37 -3.44
N ASN A 221 -13.81 1.72 -2.43
CA ASN A 221 -14.06 2.86 -1.56
C ASN A 221 -14.08 4.18 -2.35
N LEU A 222 -13.21 4.35 -3.34
CA LEU A 222 -13.19 5.51 -4.22
C LEU A 222 -14.54 5.71 -4.94
N LEU A 223 -15.06 4.67 -5.56
CA LEU A 223 -16.36 4.74 -6.24
C LEU A 223 -17.53 4.89 -5.27
N ASN A 224 -17.43 4.31 -4.09
CA ASN A 224 -18.45 4.46 -3.04
C ASN A 224 -18.49 5.91 -2.52
N GLU A 225 -17.34 6.50 -2.22
CA GLU A 225 -17.24 7.89 -1.78
C GLU A 225 -17.72 8.87 -2.86
N ALA A 226 -17.41 8.60 -4.14
CA ALA A 226 -17.93 9.37 -5.26
C ALA A 226 -19.47 9.28 -5.36
N ALA A 227 -20.05 8.11 -5.13
CA ALA A 227 -21.50 7.92 -5.09
C ALA A 227 -22.16 8.70 -3.95
N ILE A 228 -21.56 8.66 -2.75
CA ILE A 228 -22.01 9.43 -1.58
C ILE A 228 -21.99 10.93 -1.90
N GLU A 229 -20.92 11.43 -2.54
CA GLU A 229 -20.80 12.84 -2.90
C GLU A 229 -21.84 13.26 -3.95
N ALA A 230 -22.09 12.44 -4.97
CA ALA A 230 -23.18 12.67 -5.95
C ALA A 230 -24.54 12.74 -5.28
N ALA A 231 -24.83 11.82 -4.36
CA ALA A 231 -26.08 11.81 -3.59
C ALA A 231 -26.23 13.05 -2.71
N ARG A 232 -25.17 13.49 -2.03
CA ARG A 232 -25.18 14.74 -1.22
C ARG A 232 -25.46 15.99 -2.05
N LYS A 233 -25.08 15.98 -3.33
CA LYS A 233 -25.39 17.04 -4.31
C LYS A 233 -26.77 16.88 -4.97
N GLY A 234 -27.57 15.92 -4.53
CA GLY A 234 -28.92 15.66 -5.06
C GLY A 234 -28.95 15.08 -6.46
N ARG A 235 -27.85 14.45 -6.94
CA ARG A 235 -27.75 13.84 -8.26
C ARG A 235 -27.97 12.33 -8.19
N GLY A 236 -28.58 11.79 -9.24
CA GLY A 236 -28.82 10.35 -9.40
C GLY A 236 -27.69 9.60 -10.13
N PHE A 237 -26.59 10.26 -10.46
CA PHE A 237 -25.45 9.69 -11.17
C PHE A 237 -24.13 10.35 -10.75
N ILE A 238 -23.04 9.61 -10.88
CA ILE A 238 -21.69 9.99 -10.48
C ILE A 238 -20.99 10.66 -11.66
N LEU A 239 -20.42 11.85 -11.45
CA LEU A 239 -19.60 12.56 -12.44
C LEU A 239 -18.12 12.33 -12.20
N GLN A 240 -17.30 12.58 -13.25
CA GLN A 240 -15.84 12.55 -13.12
C GLN A 240 -15.31 13.47 -12.00
N SER A 241 -15.96 14.62 -11.80
CA SER A 241 -15.62 15.58 -10.72
C SER A 241 -15.86 15.01 -9.33
N ASP A 242 -16.85 14.12 -9.14
CA ASP A 242 -17.09 13.49 -7.84
C ASP A 242 -16.01 12.45 -7.55
N ILE A 243 -15.57 11.70 -8.56
CA ILE A 243 -14.48 10.73 -8.42
C ILE A 243 -13.16 11.44 -8.13
N LYS A 244 -12.89 12.58 -8.77
CA LYS A 244 -11.73 13.41 -8.44
C LYS A 244 -11.75 13.92 -7.00
N GLY A 245 -12.90 14.35 -6.51
CA GLY A 245 -13.08 14.75 -5.11
C GLY A 245 -12.91 13.58 -4.12
N ALA A 246 -13.47 12.43 -4.46
CA ALA A 246 -13.34 11.20 -3.67
C ALA A 246 -11.89 10.70 -3.62
N PHE A 247 -11.14 10.82 -4.72
CA PHE A 247 -9.72 10.45 -4.78
C PHE A 247 -8.88 11.20 -3.73
N ILE A 248 -9.07 12.51 -3.62
CA ILE A 248 -8.41 13.32 -2.59
C ILE A 248 -8.83 12.85 -1.18
N LYS A 249 -10.13 12.61 -0.97
CA LYS A 249 -10.66 12.17 0.32
C LYS A 249 -10.12 10.79 0.73
N VAL A 250 -10.00 9.86 -0.19
CA VAL A 250 -9.48 8.50 0.08
C VAL A 250 -7.97 8.54 0.30
N GLY A 251 -7.21 9.30 -0.51
CA GLY A 251 -5.75 9.36 -0.45
C GLY A 251 -5.20 10.15 0.74
N ILE A 252 -5.83 11.27 1.08
CA ILE A 252 -5.31 12.24 2.06
C ILE A 252 -6.24 12.39 3.29
N GLY A 253 -7.48 11.95 3.17
CA GLY A 253 -8.51 12.13 4.18
C GLY A 253 -9.44 13.31 3.90
N ALA A 254 -10.54 13.37 4.64
CA ALA A 254 -11.55 14.42 4.47
C ALA A 254 -11.01 15.81 4.90
N GLU A 255 -11.27 16.82 4.09
CA GLU A 255 -10.94 18.21 4.39
C GLU A 255 -11.79 18.73 5.57
N LYS A 256 -11.14 19.36 6.56
CA LYS A 256 -11.79 19.96 7.74
C LYS A 256 -12.02 21.46 7.54
N LYS A 257 -13.11 21.82 6.89
CA LYS A 257 -13.49 23.23 6.64
C LYS A 257 -13.95 24.00 7.89
N SER A 258 -14.20 23.30 9.01
CA SER A 258 -14.68 23.91 10.25
C SER A 258 -13.59 24.42 11.19
N LYS A 259 -12.30 24.14 10.91
CA LYS A 259 -11.20 24.60 11.76
C LYS A 259 -10.88 26.05 11.44
N VAL A 260 -11.01 26.93 12.43
CA VAL A 260 -10.58 28.32 12.32
C VAL A 260 -9.05 28.35 12.44
N ILE A 261 -8.38 28.72 11.36
CA ILE A 261 -6.92 28.84 11.28
C ILE A 261 -6.57 30.32 11.27
N SER A 262 -5.53 30.71 12.00
CA SER A 262 -5.04 32.08 11.98
C SER A 262 -4.43 32.42 10.62
N GLU A 263 -4.50 33.69 10.21
CA GLU A 263 -3.88 34.19 8.96
C GLU A 263 -2.36 33.89 8.92
N LYS A 264 -1.71 33.94 10.09
CA LYS A 264 -0.29 33.59 10.22
C LYS A 264 -0.06 32.11 9.87
N GLU A 265 -0.87 31.20 10.40
CA GLU A 265 -0.75 29.75 10.12
C GLU A 265 -1.10 29.44 8.67
N LYS A 266 -2.13 30.09 8.11
CA LYS A 266 -2.46 29.95 6.67
C LYS A 266 -1.28 30.35 5.79
N LYS A 267 -0.63 31.48 6.13
CA LYS A 267 0.54 31.94 5.38
C LYS A 267 1.71 30.98 5.47
N ILE A 268 2.00 30.44 6.65
CA ILE A 268 3.05 29.44 6.84
C ILE A 268 2.74 28.20 6.00
N THR A 269 1.51 27.68 6.08
CA THR A 269 1.10 26.51 5.29
C THR A 269 1.19 26.75 3.79
N ALA A 270 0.79 27.93 3.30
CA ALA A 270 0.84 28.28 1.89
C ALA A 270 2.27 28.23 1.33
N TYR A 271 3.23 28.79 2.05
CA TYR A 271 4.64 28.74 1.65
C TYR A 271 5.22 27.33 1.78
N HIS A 272 4.85 26.60 2.83
CA HIS A 272 5.27 25.21 3.05
C HIS A 272 4.84 24.32 1.86
N GLU A 273 3.58 24.32 1.51
CA GLU A 273 3.05 23.52 0.40
C GLU A 273 3.59 23.98 -0.96
N SER A 274 3.80 25.28 -1.14
CA SER A 274 4.44 25.80 -2.35
C SER A 274 5.88 25.33 -2.50
N GLY A 275 6.63 25.17 -1.40
CA GLY A 275 7.99 24.65 -1.41
C GLY A 275 8.04 23.19 -1.90
N HIS A 276 7.11 22.35 -1.43
CA HIS A 276 6.97 20.98 -1.95
C HIS A 276 6.61 20.97 -3.44
N ALA A 277 5.65 21.80 -3.84
CA ALA A 277 5.15 21.83 -5.20
C ALA A 277 6.22 22.24 -6.23
N ILE A 278 7.05 23.23 -5.91
CA ILE A 278 8.15 23.65 -6.79
C ILE A 278 9.12 22.48 -7.04
N LEU A 279 9.51 21.76 -6.00
CA LEU A 279 10.43 20.65 -6.14
C LEU A 279 9.82 19.47 -6.91
N PHE A 280 8.54 19.17 -6.73
CA PHE A 280 7.84 18.21 -7.57
C PHE A 280 7.80 18.58 -9.05
N HIS A 281 7.74 19.87 -9.36
CA HIS A 281 7.69 20.35 -10.74
C HIS A 281 9.06 20.40 -11.42
N VAL A 282 10.08 20.83 -10.68
CA VAL A 282 11.42 21.10 -11.25
C VAL A 282 12.28 19.85 -11.34
N LEU A 283 12.11 18.90 -10.41
CA LEU A 283 12.92 17.68 -10.38
C LEU A 283 12.42 16.66 -11.43
N PRO A 284 13.33 16.15 -12.28
CA PRO A 284 12.93 15.40 -13.49
C PRO A 284 12.30 14.03 -13.25
N ASP A 285 12.62 13.37 -12.11
CA ASP A 285 12.12 12.02 -11.80
C ASP A 285 10.91 12.06 -10.85
N MET A 286 10.36 13.26 -10.59
CA MET A 286 9.21 13.43 -9.71
C MET A 286 7.90 13.44 -10.49
N ASP A 287 6.86 12.90 -9.86
CA ASP A 287 5.52 12.93 -10.43
C ASP A 287 4.95 14.35 -10.44
N PRO A 288 4.20 14.74 -11.50
CA PRO A 288 3.65 16.08 -11.59
C PRO A 288 2.63 16.37 -10.49
N VAL A 289 2.61 17.62 -10.03
CA VAL A 289 1.65 18.08 -9.04
C VAL A 289 0.23 18.00 -9.58
N TYR A 290 -0.66 17.34 -8.85
CA TYR A 290 -2.08 17.28 -9.17
C TYR A 290 -2.89 18.41 -8.51
N THR A 291 -2.65 18.64 -7.22
CA THR A 291 -3.31 19.70 -6.46
C THR A 291 -2.50 20.08 -5.23
N ILE A 292 -2.57 21.35 -4.87
CA ILE A 292 -1.99 21.93 -3.66
C ILE A 292 -3.14 22.53 -2.85
N SER A 293 -3.19 22.34 -1.54
CA SER A 293 -4.24 22.86 -0.68
C SER A 293 -3.72 23.24 0.70
N ILE A 294 -4.24 24.34 1.21
CA ILE A 294 -4.00 24.80 2.59
C ILE A 294 -5.16 24.50 3.53
N ILE A 295 -6.11 23.67 3.07
CA ILE A 295 -7.23 23.23 3.89
C ILE A 295 -6.78 22.04 4.74
N PRO A 296 -6.90 22.09 6.08
CA PRO A 296 -6.52 20.99 6.95
C PRO A 296 -7.27 19.70 6.67
N THR A 297 -6.60 18.57 6.84
CA THR A 297 -7.21 17.26 6.66
C THR A 297 -7.54 16.58 7.99
N GLY A 298 -8.39 15.55 7.91
CA GLY A 298 -8.78 14.73 9.05
C GLY A 298 -7.62 14.00 9.73
N MET A 299 -6.53 13.76 9.00
CA MET A 299 -5.35 13.06 9.48
C MET A 299 -4.32 13.98 10.17
N GLY A 300 -4.63 15.26 10.37
CA GLY A 300 -3.82 16.19 11.15
C GLY A 300 -2.85 17.05 10.33
N ALA A 301 -2.82 16.94 9.02
CA ALA A 301 -2.04 17.82 8.16
C ALA A 301 -2.71 19.19 8.07
N ALA A 302 -1.90 20.25 8.09
CA ALA A 302 -2.36 21.64 7.96
C ALA A 302 -2.71 22.01 6.51
N GLY A 303 -2.03 21.39 5.55
CA GLY A 303 -2.23 21.45 4.12
C GLY A 303 -1.73 20.17 3.47
N TYR A 304 -1.70 20.13 2.15
CA TYR A 304 -1.10 19.03 1.40
C TYR A 304 -0.74 19.42 -0.03
N THR A 305 0.35 18.85 -0.50
CA THR A 305 0.74 18.84 -1.92
C THR A 305 0.65 17.41 -2.42
N MET A 306 -0.19 17.18 -3.41
CA MET A 306 -0.47 15.84 -3.93
C MET A 306 0.10 15.70 -5.34
N PRO A 307 1.15 14.90 -5.54
CA PRO A 307 1.58 14.49 -6.87
C PRO A 307 0.66 13.41 -7.40
N LEU A 308 0.65 13.22 -8.71
CA LEU A 308 -0.10 12.18 -9.40
C LEU A 308 0.85 11.37 -10.27
N PRO A 309 1.12 10.10 -9.94
CA PRO A 309 1.95 9.24 -10.75
C PRO A 309 1.35 9.03 -12.15
N ASP A 310 2.16 9.23 -13.19
CA ASP A 310 1.76 8.96 -14.56
C ASP A 310 1.89 7.46 -14.92
N ASN A 311 2.76 6.72 -14.23
CA ASN A 311 3.05 5.31 -14.48
C ASN A 311 3.23 4.51 -13.18
N ASP A 312 3.07 3.18 -13.28
CA ASP A 312 3.43 2.25 -12.21
C ASP A 312 4.93 1.91 -12.35
N GLU A 313 5.75 2.41 -11.45
CA GLU A 313 7.18 2.12 -11.45
C GLU A 313 7.48 0.87 -10.63
N MET A 314 8.33 0.00 -11.19
CA MET A 314 8.76 -1.23 -10.54
C MET A 314 10.00 -1.02 -9.65
N PHE A 315 10.88 -0.08 -10.02
CA PHE A 315 12.14 0.17 -9.33
C PHE A 315 12.33 1.65 -9.02
N ASN A 316 12.81 1.94 -7.81
CA ASN A 316 13.28 3.27 -7.44
C ASN A 316 14.80 3.36 -7.66
N THR A 317 15.25 4.32 -8.45
CA THR A 317 16.68 4.59 -8.64
C THR A 317 17.25 5.38 -7.46
N LYS A 318 18.58 5.35 -7.26
CA LYS A 318 19.26 6.21 -6.27
C LYS A 318 18.93 7.69 -6.51
N GLY A 319 18.91 8.13 -7.79
CA GLY A 319 18.57 9.51 -8.17
C GLY A 319 17.14 9.88 -7.74
N LYS A 320 16.15 9.05 -8.04
CA LYS A 320 14.76 9.28 -7.63
C LYS A 320 14.61 9.34 -6.11
N MET A 321 15.24 8.43 -5.36
CA MET A 321 15.18 8.45 -3.90
C MET A 321 15.81 9.73 -3.30
N LEU A 322 16.88 10.27 -3.90
CA LEU A 322 17.43 11.57 -3.49
C LEU A 322 16.45 12.71 -3.80
N GLN A 323 15.80 12.69 -4.96
CA GLN A 323 14.77 13.68 -5.31
C GLN A 323 13.54 13.58 -4.39
N ASP A 324 13.13 12.37 -3.99
CA ASP A 324 12.09 12.17 -2.97
C ASP A 324 12.45 12.84 -1.64
N ILE A 325 13.72 12.70 -1.20
CA ILE A 325 14.21 13.39 0.00
C ILE A 325 14.15 14.90 -0.17
N MET A 326 14.57 15.43 -1.33
CA MET A 326 14.52 16.86 -1.62
C MET A 326 13.08 17.38 -1.55
N THR A 327 12.12 16.71 -2.19
CA THR A 327 10.70 17.11 -2.16
C THR A 327 10.13 17.11 -0.75
N LEU A 328 10.47 16.09 0.08
CA LEU A 328 10.06 16.04 1.49
C LEU A 328 10.63 17.18 2.33
N LEU A 329 11.80 17.71 1.99
CA LEU A 329 12.41 18.84 2.71
C LEU A 329 11.89 20.20 2.23
N GLY A 330 11.17 20.26 1.10
CA GLY A 330 10.76 21.49 0.42
C GLY A 330 9.97 22.46 1.30
N GLY A 331 8.97 21.94 2.05
CA GLY A 331 8.17 22.77 2.94
C GLY A 331 8.99 23.43 4.05
N ARG A 332 9.89 22.64 4.68
CA ARG A 332 10.81 23.14 5.70
C ARG A 332 11.75 24.23 5.19
N ILE A 333 12.27 24.04 3.99
CA ILE A 333 13.19 24.97 3.34
C ILE A 333 12.47 26.28 2.99
N ALA A 334 11.24 26.20 2.49
CA ALA A 334 10.43 27.38 2.21
C ALA A 334 10.12 28.18 3.49
N GLU A 335 9.81 27.54 4.62
CA GLU A 335 9.66 28.19 5.91
C GLU A 335 10.95 28.93 6.32
N GLU A 336 12.10 28.27 6.21
CA GLU A 336 13.41 28.84 6.56
C GLU A 336 13.74 30.09 5.72
N ILE A 337 13.53 30.03 4.40
CA ILE A 337 13.83 31.13 3.49
C ILE A 337 12.92 32.34 3.78
N ILE A 338 11.62 32.15 3.94
CA ILE A 338 10.64 33.21 3.98
C ILE A 338 10.49 33.83 5.37
N PHE A 339 10.52 32.99 6.41
CA PHE A 339 10.25 33.45 7.78
C PHE A 339 11.52 33.57 8.64
N GLY A 340 12.66 33.02 8.19
CA GLY A 340 13.87 32.92 9.02
C GLY A 340 13.67 32.08 10.28
N ASP A 341 12.57 31.29 10.34
CA ASP A 341 12.16 30.46 11.46
C ASP A 341 11.55 29.15 10.93
N ILE A 342 11.31 28.22 11.81
CA ILE A 342 10.94 26.87 11.47
C ILE A 342 9.83 26.38 12.40
N THR A 343 8.90 25.58 11.84
CA THR A 343 7.77 25.07 12.61
C THR A 343 7.84 23.55 12.82
N THR A 344 6.97 23.04 13.66
CA THR A 344 6.78 21.58 13.85
C THR A 344 6.00 20.94 12.72
N GLY A 345 5.48 21.70 11.76
CA GLY A 345 4.68 21.23 10.63
C GLY A 345 5.42 20.20 9.79
N ALA A 346 6.71 20.41 9.54
CA ALA A 346 7.56 19.52 8.76
C ALA A 346 7.99 18.20 9.49
N SER A 347 7.49 17.92 10.68
CA SER A 347 7.96 16.78 11.47
C SER A 347 7.77 15.42 10.78
N ASN A 348 6.66 15.24 10.08
CA ASN A 348 6.38 14.01 9.34
C ASN A 348 7.26 13.89 8.09
N ASP A 349 7.52 14.99 7.40
CA ASP A 349 8.35 15.01 6.19
C ASP A 349 9.80 14.72 6.52
N ILE A 350 10.32 15.30 7.60
CA ILE A 350 11.66 15.00 8.13
C ILE A 350 11.77 13.52 8.53
N LYS A 351 10.75 12.97 9.18
CA LYS A 351 10.71 11.54 9.54
C LYS A 351 10.78 10.65 8.30
N ARG A 352 9.99 10.95 7.27
CA ARG A 352 9.97 10.21 6.00
C ARG A 352 11.30 10.35 5.27
N ALA A 353 11.83 11.56 5.13
CA ALA A 353 13.14 11.81 4.52
C ALA A 353 14.26 11.01 5.20
N THR A 354 14.28 11.00 6.54
CA THR A 354 15.25 10.22 7.34
C THR A 354 15.08 8.71 7.12
N ALA A 355 13.85 8.21 7.07
CA ALA A 355 13.58 6.80 6.80
C ALA A 355 14.04 6.39 5.40
N THR A 356 13.81 7.23 4.37
CA THR A 356 14.29 6.99 3.00
C THR A 356 15.82 6.97 2.95
N ALA A 357 16.51 7.96 3.53
CA ALA A 357 17.96 7.98 3.59
C ALA A 357 18.54 6.76 4.33
N ARG A 358 17.91 6.35 5.43
CA ARG A 358 18.28 5.15 6.18
C ARG A 358 18.14 3.89 5.33
N SER A 359 17.04 3.74 4.59
CA SER A 359 16.83 2.60 3.69
C SER A 359 17.86 2.57 2.56
N MET A 360 18.23 3.72 1.98
CA MET A 360 19.29 3.83 0.98
C MET A 360 20.62 3.28 1.50
N VAL A 361 21.00 3.64 2.72
CA VAL A 361 22.28 3.28 3.34
C VAL A 361 22.26 1.84 3.83
N MET A 362 21.24 1.45 4.60
CA MET A 362 21.23 0.17 5.33
C MET A 362 20.67 -0.99 4.52
N LYS A 363 19.66 -0.74 3.67
CA LYS A 363 18.92 -1.80 2.97
C LYS A 363 19.37 -1.99 1.53
N TYR A 364 19.60 -0.89 0.81
CA TYR A 364 19.85 -0.95 -0.63
C TYR A 364 21.33 -0.81 -1.02
N GLY A 365 22.25 -0.61 -0.05
CA GLY A 365 23.67 -0.48 -0.33
C GLY A 365 23.99 0.71 -1.26
N MET A 366 23.23 1.80 -1.18
CA MET A 366 23.36 2.97 -2.05
C MET A 366 24.36 4.02 -1.53
N SER A 367 25.17 3.68 -0.51
CA SER A 367 26.23 4.54 0.01
C SER A 367 27.57 4.19 -0.61
N ASP A 368 28.27 5.18 -1.16
CA ASP A 368 29.61 4.99 -1.72
C ASP A 368 30.66 4.73 -0.62
N LYS A 369 30.42 5.24 0.61
CA LYS A 369 31.30 5.06 1.78
C LYS A 369 31.18 3.67 2.40
N LEU A 370 29.97 3.15 2.50
CA LEU A 370 29.67 1.87 3.17
C LEU A 370 29.62 0.69 2.20
N GLY A 371 29.57 0.95 0.88
CA GLY A 371 29.58 -0.06 -0.16
C GLY A 371 28.27 -0.85 -0.30
N LEU A 372 28.38 -1.96 -1.04
CA LEU A 372 27.23 -2.82 -1.38
C LEU A 372 26.95 -3.83 -0.25
N ILE A 373 26.66 -3.33 0.94
CA ILE A 373 26.38 -4.16 2.12
C ILE A 373 25.01 -3.82 2.66
N CYS A 374 24.23 -4.85 2.98
CA CYS A 374 22.98 -4.71 3.70
C CYS A 374 23.25 -4.82 5.21
N TYR A 375 23.00 -3.74 5.95
CA TYR A 375 23.18 -3.66 7.39
C TYR A 375 21.85 -3.80 8.16
N GLY A 376 20.71 -3.81 7.45
CA GLY A 376 19.39 -3.99 8.03
C GLY A 376 19.00 -5.46 8.07
N ASP A 377 18.51 -5.93 9.19
CA ASP A 377 17.68 -7.12 9.24
C ASP A 377 16.31 -6.77 8.62
N ASP A 378 15.63 -7.71 7.97
CA ASP A 378 14.32 -7.52 7.34
C ASP A 378 13.17 -7.14 8.32
N ASP A 379 13.50 -6.95 9.59
CA ASP A 379 12.58 -6.60 10.69
C ASP A 379 12.47 -5.07 10.91
N ASP A 380 11.96 -4.33 9.92
CA ASP A 380 11.65 -2.87 10.04
C ASP A 380 10.41 -2.56 10.90
N GLU A 381 9.97 -3.46 11.79
CA GLU A 381 8.89 -3.16 12.71
C GLU A 381 9.37 -2.97 14.16
N VAL A 382 9.37 -1.70 14.54
CA VAL A 382 9.47 -1.27 15.94
C VAL A 382 8.25 -1.81 16.72
N PHE A 383 8.37 -2.98 17.29
CA PHE A 383 7.47 -3.43 18.34
C PHE A 383 8.03 -2.97 19.68
N ILE A 384 7.29 -2.07 20.35
CA ILE A 384 7.53 -1.64 21.73
C ILE A 384 7.54 -2.92 22.62
N GLY A 385 8.72 -3.42 22.94
CA GLY A 385 8.91 -4.64 23.74
C GLY A 385 10.08 -5.52 23.30
N ARG A 386 10.65 -5.33 22.10
CA ARG A 386 11.81 -6.09 21.60
C ARG A 386 13.17 -5.41 21.80
N ASP A 387 13.19 -4.18 22.31
CA ASP A 387 14.40 -3.37 22.48
C ASP A 387 15.44 -3.91 23.50
N LEU A 388 15.13 -5.02 24.16
CA LEU A 388 16.05 -5.59 25.17
C LEU A 388 16.95 -6.74 24.63
N ALA A 389 16.84 -7.16 23.35
CA ALA A 389 17.56 -8.33 22.84
C ALA A 389 18.11 -8.22 21.40
N HIS A 390 17.95 -7.11 20.68
CA HIS A 390 18.60 -6.96 19.38
C HIS A 390 20.06 -6.51 19.56
N THR A 391 20.95 -7.47 19.54
CA THR A 391 22.37 -7.25 19.28
C THR A 391 22.49 -6.78 17.84
N ARG A 392 22.91 -5.52 17.63
CA ARG A 392 23.25 -5.00 16.30
C ARG A 392 24.23 -5.96 15.63
N SER A 393 23.99 -6.34 14.40
CA SER A 393 24.83 -7.24 13.62
C SER A 393 26.14 -6.59 13.14
N TYR A 394 26.39 -5.31 13.49
CA TYR A 394 27.55 -4.52 13.09
C TYR A 394 28.15 -3.74 14.25
N SER A 395 29.45 -3.37 14.10
CA SER A 395 30.24 -2.68 15.12
C SER A 395 29.77 -1.23 15.35
N GLU A 396 30.15 -0.63 16.48
CA GLU A 396 29.87 0.77 16.81
C GLU A 396 30.51 1.73 15.77
N ASP A 397 31.65 1.40 15.17
CA ASP A 397 32.28 2.20 14.13
C ASP A 397 31.44 2.20 12.84
N VAL A 398 30.84 1.08 12.49
CA VAL A 398 29.89 0.99 11.37
C VAL A 398 28.62 1.76 11.68
N ALA A 399 28.08 1.67 12.91
CA ALA A 399 26.91 2.45 13.32
C ALA A 399 27.16 3.95 13.17
N LYS A 400 28.31 4.43 13.64
CA LYS A 400 28.73 5.82 13.48
C LYS A 400 28.82 6.22 11.99
N SER A 401 29.39 5.35 11.17
CA SER A 401 29.51 5.61 9.72
C SER A 401 28.15 5.65 9.02
N ILE A 402 27.19 4.83 9.45
CA ILE A 402 25.81 4.86 8.96
C ILE A 402 25.14 6.21 9.32
N ASP A 403 25.27 6.66 10.57
CA ASP A 403 24.68 7.93 11.02
C ASP A 403 25.32 9.13 10.31
N GLU A 404 26.63 9.11 10.07
CA GLU A 404 27.34 10.14 9.30
C GLU A 404 26.86 10.19 7.85
N GLU A 405 26.65 9.04 7.22
CA GLU A 405 26.22 8.94 5.84
C GLU A 405 24.75 9.38 5.66
N ILE A 406 23.86 8.99 6.56
CA ILE A 406 22.47 9.48 6.58
C ILE A 406 22.46 11.01 6.70
N ARG A 407 23.25 11.57 7.63
CA ARG A 407 23.34 13.01 7.82
C ARG A 407 23.85 13.70 6.55
N ARG A 408 24.89 13.14 5.91
CA ARG A 408 25.45 13.67 4.66
C ARG A 408 24.39 13.74 3.56
N ILE A 409 23.67 12.63 3.32
CA ILE A 409 22.61 12.56 2.31
C ILE A 409 21.55 13.62 2.56
N ILE A 410 21.04 13.74 3.80
CA ILE A 410 20.02 14.73 4.13
C ILE A 410 20.54 16.17 3.92
N SER A 411 21.78 16.48 4.33
CA SER A 411 22.36 17.80 4.17
C SER A 411 22.56 18.16 2.71
N GLU A 412 23.10 17.23 1.89
CA GLU A 412 23.29 17.48 0.46
C GLU A 412 21.95 17.69 -0.27
N CYS A 413 20.92 16.87 0.05
CA CYS A 413 19.58 17.06 -0.49
C CYS A 413 18.97 18.40 -0.07
N HIS A 414 19.16 18.80 1.20
CA HIS A 414 18.70 20.10 1.71
C HIS A 414 19.33 21.26 0.93
N ASP A 415 20.65 21.25 0.76
CA ASP A 415 21.37 22.33 0.10
C ASP A 415 21.00 22.44 -1.39
N GLN A 416 20.83 21.31 -2.08
CA GLN A 416 20.37 21.28 -3.47
C GLN A 416 18.92 21.78 -3.59
N ALA A 417 18.01 21.29 -2.75
CA ALA A 417 16.62 21.75 -2.73
C ALA A 417 16.49 23.22 -2.41
N LYS A 418 17.30 23.74 -1.46
CA LYS A 418 17.34 25.16 -1.11
C LYS A 418 17.77 26.02 -2.30
N LYS A 419 18.77 25.59 -3.05
CA LYS A 419 19.21 26.27 -4.27
C LYS A 419 18.08 26.35 -5.29
N ILE A 420 17.39 25.24 -5.56
CA ILE A 420 16.27 25.19 -6.51
C ILE A 420 15.14 26.14 -6.08
N ILE A 421 14.76 26.14 -4.80
CA ILE A 421 13.69 27.00 -4.30
C ILE A 421 14.08 28.48 -4.42
N LEU A 422 15.33 28.83 -4.14
CA LEU A 422 15.83 30.21 -4.30
C LEU A 422 15.86 30.66 -5.78
N GLU A 423 16.17 29.75 -6.71
CA GLU A 423 16.11 30.04 -8.15
C GLU A 423 14.66 30.28 -8.64
N HIS A 424 13.66 29.81 -7.89
CA HIS A 424 12.24 29.95 -8.20
C HIS A 424 11.45 30.73 -7.11
N GLU A 425 12.11 31.66 -6.41
CA GLU A 425 11.52 32.40 -5.31
C GLU A 425 10.30 33.27 -5.73
N ASP A 426 10.31 33.77 -6.96
CA ASP A 426 9.16 34.47 -7.54
C ASP A 426 7.93 33.55 -7.72
N VAL A 427 8.13 32.30 -8.17
CA VAL A 427 7.07 31.29 -8.26
C VAL A 427 6.57 30.89 -6.88
N LEU A 428 7.47 30.80 -5.89
CA LEU A 428 7.12 30.51 -4.49
C LEU A 428 6.15 31.57 -3.95
N HIS A 429 6.43 32.84 -4.18
CA HIS A 429 5.56 33.96 -3.76
C HIS A 429 4.22 33.95 -4.51
N LYS A 430 4.23 33.75 -5.83
CA LYS A 430 3.01 33.68 -6.65
C LYS A 430 2.11 32.54 -6.23
N CYS A 431 2.69 31.34 -6.04
CA CYS A 431 1.95 30.15 -5.61
C CYS A 431 1.33 30.32 -4.23
N ALA A 432 2.12 30.79 -3.25
CA ALA A 432 1.62 31.07 -1.90
C ALA A 432 0.49 32.11 -1.90
N SER A 433 0.60 33.16 -2.71
CA SER A 433 -0.45 34.21 -2.84
C SER A 433 -1.73 33.63 -3.42
N LEU A 434 -1.62 32.79 -4.46
CA LEU A 434 -2.75 32.11 -5.07
C LEU A 434 -3.44 31.14 -4.11
N LEU A 435 -2.67 30.41 -3.29
CA LEU A 435 -3.18 29.55 -2.24
C LEU A 435 -3.92 30.33 -1.13
N LEU A 436 -3.42 31.50 -0.75
CA LEU A 436 -4.09 32.34 0.23
C LEU A 436 -5.43 32.91 -0.30
N GLU A 437 -5.54 33.14 -1.60
CA GLU A 437 -6.77 33.62 -2.25
C GLU A 437 -7.78 32.47 -2.46
N LYS A 438 -7.35 31.34 -3.02
CA LYS A 438 -8.23 30.25 -3.47
C LYS A 438 -8.33 29.07 -2.51
N GLU A 439 -7.45 29.00 -1.51
CA GLU A 439 -7.25 27.87 -0.58
C GLU A 439 -6.85 26.55 -1.27
N LYS A 440 -7.01 26.44 -2.59
CA LYS A 440 -6.69 25.26 -3.40
C LYS A 440 -6.27 25.68 -4.80
N VAL A 441 -5.18 25.08 -5.29
CA VAL A 441 -4.61 25.31 -6.63
C VAL A 441 -4.48 23.96 -7.35
N HIS A 442 -4.94 23.91 -8.59
CA HIS A 442 -4.84 22.72 -9.44
C HIS A 442 -3.63 22.81 -10.37
N ARG A 443 -3.28 21.67 -10.97
CA ARG A 443 -2.11 21.48 -11.85
C ARG A 443 -1.97 22.62 -12.86
N ASP A 444 -3.01 22.87 -13.66
CA ASP A 444 -2.97 23.83 -14.76
C ASP A 444 -2.66 25.26 -14.27
N GLU A 445 -3.23 25.65 -13.13
CA GLU A 445 -3.00 26.94 -12.51
C GLU A 445 -1.58 27.06 -11.94
N PHE A 446 -1.05 25.98 -11.38
CA PHE A 446 0.30 25.93 -10.82
C PHE A 446 1.36 25.94 -11.93
N GLU A 447 1.22 25.13 -12.97
CA GLU A 447 2.15 25.10 -14.11
C GLU A 447 2.20 26.43 -14.86
N ALA A 448 1.07 27.15 -14.94
CA ALA A 448 1.02 28.49 -15.55
C ALA A 448 1.92 29.51 -14.82
N LEU A 449 2.27 29.31 -13.54
CA LEU A 449 3.16 30.21 -12.79
C LEU A 449 4.60 30.19 -13.32
N PHE A 450 5.03 29.09 -13.96
CA PHE A 450 6.37 28.95 -14.55
C PHE A 450 6.44 29.51 -15.98
N THR A 451 5.29 29.65 -16.65
CA THR A 451 5.25 30.09 -18.07
C THR A 451 5.21 31.62 -18.25
N THR A 452 5.11 32.37 -17.16
CA THR A 452 5.03 33.85 -17.20
C THR A 452 6.41 34.52 -17.11
N GLU A 453 7.38 34.14 -17.96
CA GLU A 453 8.58 34.91 -18.26
C GLU A 453 8.95 34.78 -19.73
N ASN A 454 8.52 35.72 -20.59
CA ASN A 454 9.28 36.78 -21.28
C ASN A 454 8.38 37.60 -22.19
N PRO A 455 7.97 38.83 -21.81
CA PRO A 455 7.45 39.79 -22.77
C PRO A 455 8.54 40.68 -23.42
N GLU A 456 9.84 40.31 -23.35
CA GLU A 456 10.92 41.13 -23.95
C GLU A 456 11.82 40.38 -24.90
N THR A 457 11.30 39.86 -26.03
CA THR A 457 12.12 39.58 -27.24
C THR A 457 11.29 39.59 -28.54
N GLU A 458 10.29 40.44 -28.65
CA GLU A 458 9.74 40.85 -29.95
C GLU A 458 9.78 42.37 -30.11
N ASN A 459 10.96 42.92 -30.30
CA ASN A 459 11.17 44.19 -31.02
C ASN A 459 12.66 44.39 -31.29
N ASN A 460 13.19 43.75 -32.30
CA ASN A 460 14.28 44.34 -33.11
C ASN A 460 14.52 43.42 -34.34
N SER A 461 13.75 43.64 -35.36
CA SER A 461 14.12 43.33 -36.73
C SER A 461 13.36 44.31 -37.64
N ILE A 462 13.93 45.47 -37.85
CA ILE A 462 13.75 46.27 -39.07
C ILE A 462 15.09 46.27 -39.77
#